data_722df486b430350301f66524732f87e5
#
_entry.id   722df486b430350301f66524732f87e5
#
_cell.length_a   1.000
_cell.length_b   1.000
_cell.length_c   1.000
_cell.angle_alpha   90.00
_cell.angle_beta   90.00
_cell.angle_gamma   90.00
#
_symmetry.space_group_name_H-M   'P 1'
#
loop_
_entity.id
_entity.type
_entity.pdbx_description
1 polymer ?
#
loop_
_entity_poly.entity_id
_entity_poly.type
_entity_poly.pdbx_seq_one_letter_code
_entity_poly.pdbx_strand_id
1 'polypeptide(L)'
;MTQNPTTPNQDPPAHSGILQIVNGAYVAGAVSCLAQLGIPDLLENGTKSAEELAAQTGAQPDALYRLMRATACVGVLAEGSDKRFSQTPMSAVLRTNAHPSLRGLAIMTGREWHERGWSRLEYCVRTGKQALDEIYGG
;
A
#
# COMPACT_ATOMS: atom_id res chain seq x y z
N MET A 1 -19.93 37.25 27.13
CA MET A 1 -18.91 36.20 27.03
C MET A 1 -19.61 34.90 26.65
N THR A 2 -19.67 34.63 25.37
CA THR A 2 -20.29 33.41 24.80
C THR A 2 -19.20 32.34 24.74
N GLN A 3 -19.30 31.34 25.59
CA GLN A 3 -18.44 30.12 25.51
C GLN A 3 -18.81 29.36 24.25
N ASN A 4 -17.85 29.21 23.38
CA ASN A 4 -17.92 28.35 22.19
C ASN A 4 -17.95 26.90 22.67
N PRO A 5 -18.96 26.06 22.34
CA PRO A 5 -18.93 24.66 22.73
C PRO A 5 -17.79 23.98 21.93
N THR A 6 -16.78 23.52 22.64
CA THR A 6 -15.74 22.62 22.14
C THR A 6 -16.44 21.37 21.61
N THR A 7 -16.38 21.18 20.31
CA THR A 7 -16.79 19.93 19.66
C THR A 7 -16.00 18.79 20.30
N PRO A 8 -16.65 17.74 20.83
CA PRO A 8 -15.91 16.60 21.37
C PRO A 8 -15.06 16.02 20.25
N ASN A 9 -13.75 15.88 20.49
CA ASN A 9 -12.85 15.13 19.65
C ASN A 9 -13.42 13.69 19.58
N GLN A 10 -14.09 13.35 18.48
CA GLN A 10 -14.60 12.01 18.29
C GLN A 10 -13.43 11.15 17.83
N ASP A 11 -12.66 10.64 18.77
CA ASP A 11 -11.73 9.55 18.47
C ASP A 11 -12.53 8.41 17.84
N PRO A 12 -12.02 7.82 16.74
CA PRO A 12 -12.71 6.70 16.13
C PRO A 12 -12.91 5.60 17.16
N PRO A 13 -14.04 4.86 17.14
CA PRO A 13 -14.27 3.78 18.08
C PRO A 13 -13.02 2.88 18.16
N ALA A 14 -12.64 2.43 19.37
CA ALA A 14 -11.40 1.68 19.60
C ALA A 14 -11.22 0.50 18.65
N HIS A 15 -12.31 -0.23 18.35
CA HIS A 15 -12.30 -1.32 17.36
C HIS A 15 -11.91 -0.85 15.96
N SER A 16 -12.47 0.26 15.47
CA SER A 16 -12.12 0.82 14.16
C SER A 16 -10.66 1.25 14.10
N GLY A 17 -10.14 1.84 15.16
CA GLY A 17 -8.75 2.24 15.25
C GLY A 17 -7.78 1.06 15.14
N ILE A 18 -8.02 -0.01 15.89
CA ILE A 18 -7.21 -1.23 15.81
C ILE A 18 -7.33 -1.91 14.44
N LEU A 19 -8.54 -2.01 13.89
CA LEU A 19 -8.74 -2.58 12.56
C LEU A 19 -7.98 -1.81 11.49
N GLN A 20 -7.96 -0.49 11.55
CA GLN A 20 -7.19 0.35 10.63
C GLN A 20 -5.68 0.08 10.72
N ILE A 21 -5.14 -0.05 11.93
CA ILE A 21 -3.72 -0.34 12.15
C ILE A 21 -3.37 -1.76 11.63
N VAL A 22 -4.17 -2.76 11.98
CA VAL A 22 -3.94 -4.15 11.56
C VAL A 22 -4.05 -4.30 10.05
N ASN A 23 -5.04 -3.67 9.43
CA ASN A 23 -5.22 -3.69 7.98
C ASN A 23 -4.11 -2.94 7.23
N GLY A 24 -3.32 -2.12 7.90
CA GLY A 24 -2.17 -1.44 7.30
C GLY A 24 -1.18 -2.39 6.63
N ALA A 25 -1.00 -3.59 7.17
CA ALA A 25 -0.13 -4.61 6.57
C ALA A 25 -0.65 -5.08 5.19
N TYR A 26 -1.97 -5.27 5.06
CA TYR A 26 -2.58 -5.66 3.78
C TYR A 26 -2.51 -4.53 2.75
N VAL A 27 -2.74 -3.30 3.19
CA VAL A 27 -2.60 -2.11 2.33
C VAL A 27 -1.17 -1.96 1.84
N ALA A 28 -0.18 -2.12 2.72
CA ALA A 28 1.23 -2.08 2.35
C ALA A 28 1.59 -3.16 1.31
N GLY A 29 1.08 -4.37 1.47
CA GLY A 29 1.23 -5.45 0.48
C GLY A 29 0.62 -5.12 -0.88
N ALA A 30 -0.58 -4.53 -0.87
CA ALA A 30 -1.25 -4.09 -2.10
C ALA A 30 -0.46 -2.98 -2.82
N VAL A 31 0.04 -2.00 -2.09
CA VAL A 31 0.88 -0.92 -2.64
C VAL A 31 2.20 -1.46 -3.18
N SER A 32 2.81 -2.40 -2.47
CA SER A 32 4.02 -3.09 -2.94
C SER A 32 3.80 -3.80 -4.26
N CYS A 33 2.71 -4.56 -4.39
CA CYS A 33 2.35 -5.24 -5.62
C CYS A 33 2.10 -4.26 -6.78
N LEU A 34 1.39 -3.17 -6.51
CA LEU A 34 1.13 -2.11 -7.49
C LEU A 34 2.46 -1.52 -8.03
N ALA A 35 3.40 -1.25 -7.12
CA ALA A 35 4.73 -0.73 -7.47
C ALA A 35 5.58 -1.75 -8.25
N GLN A 36 5.53 -3.04 -7.87
CA GLN A 36 6.23 -4.11 -8.57
C GLN A 36 5.74 -4.29 -10.02
N LEU A 37 4.44 -4.16 -10.23
CA LEU A 37 3.84 -4.23 -11.57
C LEU A 37 4.10 -2.98 -12.41
N GLY A 38 4.61 -1.89 -11.83
CA GLY A 38 4.88 -0.64 -12.53
C GLY A 38 3.61 0.13 -12.92
N ILE A 39 2.48 -0.12 -12.25
CA ILE A 39 1.20 0.54 -12.55
C ILE A 39 1.31 2.07 -12.47
N PRO A 40 1.99 2.68 -11.46
CA PRO A 40 2.12 4.13 -11.40
C PRO A 40 2.78 4.74 -12.63
N ASP A 41 3.81 4.10 -13.20
CA ASP A 41 4.46 4.57 -14.42
C ASP A 41 3.52 4.48 -15.62
N LEU A 42 2.75 3.40 -15.72
CA LEU A 42 1.81 3.17 -16.83
C LEU A 42 0.62 4.13 -16.84
N LEU A 43 0.30 4.73 -15.69
CA LEU A 43 -0.77 5.71 -15.54
C LEU A 43 -0.29 7.17 -15.63
N GLU A 44 0.99 7.41 -15.91
CA GLU A 44 1.55 8.76 -15.94
C GLU A 44 0.84 9.68 -16.94
N ASN A 45 0.49 9.15 -18.10
CA ASN A 45 -0.01 9.92 -19.23
C ASN A 45 -1.52 9.80 -19.47
N GLY A 46 -2.27 9.27 -18.51
CA GLY A 46 -3.72 9.19 -18.64
C GLY A 46 -4.34 7.98 -17.97
N THR A 47 -5.66 7.90 -18.06
CA THR A 47 -6.44 6.80 -17.49
C THR A 47 -6.29 5.51 -18.30
N LYS A 48 -6.34 4.39 -17.61
CA LYS A 48 -6.37 3.06 -18.23
C LYS A 48 -7.33 2.12 -17.48
N SER A 49 -7.89 1.18 -18.20
CA SER A 49 -8.66 0.08 -17.60
C SER A 49 -7.73 -1.02 -17.05
N ALA A 50 -8.28 -1.87 -16.20
CA ALA A 50 -7.53 -3.03 -15.71
C ALA A 50 -7.13 -3.99 -16.84
N GLU A 51 -7.98 -4.14 -17.84
CA GLU A 51 -7.70 -4.96 -19.03
C GLU A 51 -6.52 -4.43 -19.84
N GLU A 52 -6.47 -3.12 -20.08
CA GLU A 52 -5.34 -2.48 -20.76
C GLU A 52 -4.02 -2.66 -19.98
N LEU A 53 -4.08 -2.48 -18.67
CA LEU A 53 -2.90 -2.64 -17.81
C LEU A 53 -2.50 -4.11 -17.67
N ALA A 54 -3.44 -5.02 -17.62
CA ALA A 54 -3.17 -6.46 -17.60
C ALA A 54 -2.44 -6.92 -18.87
N ALA A 55 -2.83 -6.40 -20.03
CA ALA A 55 -2.15 -6.69 -21.30
C ALA A 55 -0.69 -6.17 -21.30
N GLN A 56 -0.41 -5.06 -20.62
CA GLN A 56 0.93 -4.47 -20.55
C GLN A 56 1.83 -5.12 -19.49
N THR A 57 1.26 -5.71 -18.45
CA THR A 57 1.99 -6.25 -17.30
C THR A 57 2.04 -7.77 -17.27
N GLY A 58 1.22 -8.45 -18.07
CA GLY A 58 1.04 -9.90 -17.98
C GLY A 58 0.17 -10.34 -16.80
N ALA A 59 -0.47 -9.41 -16.08
CA ALA A 59 -1.34 -9.74 -14.96
C ALA A 59 -2.68 -10.32 -15.43
N GLN A 60 -3.37 -11.03 -14.54
CA GLN A 60 -4.72 -11.51 -14.77
C GLN A 60 -5.70 -10.33 -14.55
N PRO A 61 -6.57 -10.00 -15.52
CA PRO A 61 -7.36 -8.76 -15.50
C PRO A 61 -8.25 -8.59 -14.26
N ASP A 62 -8.98 -9.63 -13.86
CA ASP A 62 -9.90 -9.55 -12.72
C ASP A 62 -9.17 -9.39 -11.40
N ALA A 63 -8.04 -10.08 -11.25
CA ALA A 63 -7.18 -9.94 -10.07
C ALA A 63 -6.55 -8.55 -9.99
N LEU A 64 -6.08 -8.03 -11.13
CA LEU A 64 -5.53 -6.69 -11.22
C LEU A 64 -6.59 -5.63 -10.90
N TYR A 65 -7.80 -5.79 -11.41
CA TYR A 65 -8.91 -4.87 -11.09
C TYR A 65 -9.16 -4.80 -9.58
N ARG A 66 -9.20 -5.95 -8.90
CA ARG A 66 -9.40 -6.00 -7.44
C ARG A 66 -8.26 -5.32 -6.67
N LEU A 67 -7.02 -5.53 -7.10
CA LEU A 67 -5.85 -4.85 -6.52
C LEU A 67 -5.95 -3.34 -6.67
N MET A 68 -6.24 -2.87 -7.88
CA MET A 68 -6.34 -1.45 -8.19
C MET A 68 -7.50 -0.80 -7.46
N ARG A 69 -8.63 -1.47 -7.33
CA ARG A 69 -9.77 -1.01 -6.56
C ARG A 69 -9.45 -0.90 -5.07
N ALA A 70 -8.77 -1.88 -4.50
CA ALA A 70 -8.32 -1.82 -3.11
C ALA A 70 -7.40 -0.63 -2.85
N THR A 71 -6.47 -0.35 -3.76
CA THR A 71 -5.57 0.81 -3.65
C THR A 71 -6.28 2.14 -3.92
N ALA A 72 -7.33 2.14 -4.73
CA ALA A 72 -8.19 3.32 -4.91
C ALA A 72 -9.01 3.63 -3.65
N CYS A 73 -9.47 2.61 -2.91
CA CYS A 73 -10.20 2.81 -1.64
C CYS A 73 -9.38 3.57 -0.58
N VAL A 74 -8.06 3.53 -0.65
CA VAL A 74 -7.15 4.25 0.26
C VAL A 74 -6.49 5.48 -0.40
N GLY A 75 -6.94 5.87 -1.58
CA GLY A 75 -6.50 7.09 -2.26
C GLY A 75 -5.18 6.98 -3.03
N VAL A 76 -4.60 5.80 -3.16
CA VAL A 76 -3.36 5.60 -3.94
C VAL A 76 -3.65 5.72 -5.44
N LEU A 77 -4.78 5.18 -5.89
CA LEU A 77 -5.32 5.41 -7.22
C LEU A 77 -6.68 6.08 -7.13
N ALA A 78 -7.22 6.54 -8.25
CA ALA A 78 -8.60 6.98 -8.38
C ALA A 78 -9.30 6.13 -9.45
N GLU A 79 -10.49 5.62 -9.13
CA GLU A 79 -11.34 4.88 -10.07
C GLU A 79 -12.47 5.81 -10.55
N GLY A 80 -12.60 5.95 -11.86
CA GLY A 80 -13.69 6.69 -12.48
C GLY A 80 -14.96 5.85 -12.60
N SER A 81 -16.09 6.51 -12.92
CA SER A 81 -17.40 5.85 -13.14
C SER A 81 -17.38 4.85 -14.31
N ASP A 82 -16.44 5.00 -15.22
CA ASP A 82 -16.17 4.14 -16.38
C ASP A 82 -15.24 2.95 -16.05
N LYS A 83 -14.92 2.73 -14.78
CA LYS A 83 -13.97 1.73 -14.28
C LYS A 83 -12.54 1.90 -14.81
N ARG A 84 -12.19 3.09 -15.26
CA ARG A 84 -10.82 3.46 -15.63
C ARG A 84 -10.13 4.07 -14.42
N PHE A 85 -8.84 3.79 -14.29
CA PHE A 85 -8.04 4.25 -13.17
C PHE A 85 -7.14 5.39 -13.61
N SER A 86 -6.93 6.31 -12.69
CA SER A 86 -5.99 7.42 -12.85
C SER A 86 -5.03 7.50 -11.68
N GLN A 87 -3.91 8.17 -11.94
CA GLN A 87 -2.92 8.50 -10.93
C GLN A 87 -3.48 9.51 -9.92
N THR A 88 -3.01 9.45 -8.69
CA THR A 88 -3.16 10.47 -7.66
C THR A 88 -1.78 10.99 -7.25
N PRO A 89 -1.68 12.08 -6.46
CA PRO A 89 -0.40 12.50 -5.90
C PRO A 89 0.33 11.40 -5.12
N MET A 90 -0.42 10.47 -4.49
CA MET A 90 0.17 9.34 -3.75
C MET A 90 0.83 8.33 -4.68
N SER A 91 0.19 7.95 -5.79
CA SER A 91 0.81 7.03 -6.74
C SER A 91 1.92 7.70 -7.55
N ALA A 92 1.88 9.01 -7.73
CA ALA A 92 2.93 9.75 -8.43
C ALA A 92 4.32 9.59 -7.78
N VAL A 93 4.39 9.52 -6.44
CA VAL A 93 5.66 9.28 -5.73
C VAL A 93 6.16 7.84 -5.83
N LEU A 94 5.37 6.93 -6.36
CA LEU A 94 5.74 5.54 -6.63
C LEU A 94 6.26 5.33 -8.07
N ARG A 95 6.31 6.36 -8.88
CA ARG A 95 6.88 6.28 -10.24
C ARG A 95 8.40 6.17 -10.17
N THR A 96 8.96 5.51 -11.18
CA THR A 96 10.41 5.37 -11.34
C THR A 96 11.11 6.73 -11.46
N ASN A 97 10.47 7.71 -12.14
CA ASN A 97 11.00 9.04 -12.37
C ASN A 97 10.60 10.09 -11.33
N ALA A 98 9.94 9.71 -10.24
CA ALA A 98 9.65 10.62 -9.13
C ALA A 98 10.92 11.00 -8.37
N HIS A 99 10.97 12.23 -7.85
CA HIS A 99 12.10 12.73 -7.06
C HIS A 99 11.62 13.41 -5.77
N PRO A 100 11.80 12.79 -4.59
CA PRO A 100 12.28 11.41 -4.41
C PRO A 100 11.23 10.36 -4.80
N SER A 101 11.67 9.22 -5.30
CA SER A 101 10.79 8.08 -5.53
C SER A 101 10.72 7.19 -4.30
N LEU A 102 9.49 6.83 -3.90
CA LEU A 102 9.24 5.86 -2.83
C LEU A 102 9.01 4.43 -3.36
N ARG A 103 9.18 4.23 -4.67
CA ARG A 103 8.97 2.94 -5.32
C ARG A 103 9.80 1.82 -4.69
N GLY A 104 11.10 2.05 -4.47
CA GLY A 104 11.99 1.06 -3.87
C GLY A 104 11.57 0.67 -2.46
N LEU A 105 11.17 1.64 -1.64
CA LEU A 105 10.66 1.40 -0.30
C LEU A 105 9.37 0.57 -0.33
N ALA A 106 8.43 0.94 -1.19
CA ALA A 106 7.16 0.21 -1.34
C ALA A 106 7.38 -1.24 -1.80
N ILE A 107 8.29 -1.49 -2.74
CA ILE A 107 8.63 -2.83 -3.19
C ILE A 107 9.28 -3.64 -2.06
N MET A 108 10.16 -3.03 -1.28
CA MET A 108 10.85 -3.69 -0.17
C MET A 108 9.86 -4.25 0.86
N THR A 109 8.80 -3.52 1.19
CA THR A 109 7.83 -3.94 2.21
C THR A 109 7.11 -5.25 1.86
N GLY A 110 6.94 -5.56 0.58
CA GLY A 110 6.32 -6.81 0.11
C GLY A 110 7.31 -7.91 -0.25
N ARG A 111 8.59 -7.77 0.09
CA ARG A 111 9.59 -8.83 -0.14
C ARG A 111 9.59 -9.85 0.98
N GLU A 112 9.70 -11.12 0.60
CA GLU A 112 9.65 -12.24 1.55
C GLU A 112 10.63 -12.07 2.72
N TRP A 113 11.87 -11.67 2.45
CA TRP A 113 12.87 -11.49 3.50
C TRP A 113 12.46 -10.42 4.54
N HIS A 114 11.81 -9.35 4.08
CA HIS A 114 11.32 -8.29 4.96
C HIS A 114 10.13 -8.78 5.79
N GLU A 115 9.16 -9.43 5.15
CA GLU A 115 8.00 -9.99 5.84
C GLU A 115 8.40 -11.08 6.86
N ARG A 116 9.34 -11.93 6.50
CA ARG A 116 9.88 -12.95 7.42
C ARG A 116 10.54 -12.32 8.65
N GLY A 117 11.29 -11.23 8.48
CA GLY A 117 11.85 -10.49 9.60
C GLY A 117 10.78 -9.98 10.56
N TRP A 118 9.75 -9.34 10.04
CA TRP A 118 8.63 -8.83 10.85
C TRP A 118 7.81 -9.95 11.51
N SER A 119 7.66 -11.11 10.87
CA SER A 119 6.94 -12.25 11.44
C SER A 119 7.62 -12.80 12.70
N ARG A 120 8.88 -12.46 12.96
CA ARG A 120 9.67 -12.87 14.14
C ARG A 120 9.77 -11.79 15.22
N LEU A 121 8.99 -10.74 15.14
CA LEU A 121 9.06 -9.62 16.08
C LEU A 121 8.87 -10.08 17.54
N GLU A 122 7.96 -11.01 17.78
CA GLU A 122 7.74 -11.59 19.13
C GLU A 122 9.02 -12.24 19.69
N TYR A 123 9.72 -13.02 18.86
CA TYR A 123 11.02 -13.61 19.23
C TYR A 123 12.03 -12.53 19.60
N CYS A 124 12.14 -11.48 18.78
CA CYS A 124 13.07 -10.37 19.07
C CYS A 124 12.76 -9.69 20.39
N VAL A 125 11.48 -9.45 20.67
CA VAL A 125 11.03 -8.79 21.90
C VAL A 125 11.28 -9.69 23.13
N ARG A 126 11.07 -11.00 23.00
CA ARG A 126 11.29 -11.95 24.12
C ARG A 126 12.76 -12.19 24.42
N THR A 127 13.61 -12.17 23.41
CA THR A 127 15.01 -12.62 23.55
C THR A 127 16.04 -11.48 23.48
N GLY A 128 15.66 -10.32 22.95
CA GLY A 128 16.59 -9.24 22.62
C GLY A 128 17.51 -9.55 21.42
N LYS A 129 17.28 -10.65 20.69
CA LYS A 129 18.09 -11.08 19.53
C LYS A 129 17.46 -10.59 18.23
N GLN A 130 18.26 -10.54 17.17
CA GLN A 130 17.80 -10.16 15.84
C GLN A 130 17.07 -11.32 15.15
N ALA A 131 15.99 -10.99 14.43
CA ALA A 131 15.20 -11.98 13.69
C ALA A 131 16.03 -12.69 12.59
N LEU A 132 16.90 -11.93 11.91
CA LEU A 132 17.68 -12.45 10.80
C LEU A 132 18.67 -13.54 11.24
N ASP A 133 19.23 -13.45 12.45
CA ASP A 133 20.12 -14.47 13.01
C ASP A 133 19.39 -15.80 13.22
N GLU A 134 18.12 -15.74 13.66
CA GLU A 134 17.30 -16.95 13.80
C GLU A 134 16.90 -17.56 12.46
N ILE A 135 16.58 -16.69 11.48
CA ILE A 135 16.03 -17.14 10.18
C ILE A 135 17.13 -17.70 9.27
N TYR A 136 18.32 -17.09 9.28
CA TYR A 136 19.37 -17.38 8.32
C TYR A 136 20.65 -17.95 8.96
N GLY A 137 20.68 -18.07 10.27
CA GLY A 137 21.85 -18.58 11.01
C GLY A 137 22.99 -17.55 11.02
N GLY A 138 23.10 -16.78 12.10
CA GLY A 138 24.23 -15.85 12.32
C GLY A 138 25.51 -16.58 12.64
#